data_5349c14cf91ebc360b665c3b17642fff
#
_entry.id   5349c14cf91ebc360b665c3b17642fff
#
_cell.length_a   1.000
_cell.length_b   1.000
_cell.length_c   1.000
_cell.angle_alpha   90.00
_cell.angle_beta   90.00
_cell.angle_gamma   90.00
#
_symmetry.space_group_name_H-M   'P 1'
#
loop_
_entity.id
_entity.type
_entity.pdbx_description
1 polymer ?
#
loop_
_entity_poly.entity_id
_entity_poly.type
_entity_poly.pdbx_seq_one_letter_code
_entity_poly.pdbx_strand_id
1 'polypeptide(L)'
;MKKAWILLLTALMALSFCACQSKTETPAAPAAPAAPAAPATEAAQTAEETPARKAQVVQTGSGITVMTAEDWAGKYPEIYKSYLANNDNKEVHDYTKDYPMIPIIYEGMAFSKFYGSARGHTYTVEDVTSTGRPHKLANCFTCKTPDYTAMVNEMGDAAYQMTFEDALAQINESISCYNCHANTGNELVVTHTYLADAMGDDLQNVDPATLACGQCHVEYYFAPQTKATTLPYQNLATMTPDAILDYYNRTIVDGQPFADYTNPRTGVRQIKVQHPEFETYMGAGSVHKDTFTCADCHMGEATAADGTTYISHTWISPLENKALMENTCSQCHTDLTGQVRAIQQETERRTYAVGYLLEGLTEKLALAVESGEYTEEELNGIRAVARDAQFYWDFVFVENSEGAHNSALDSDCLDKAEALANQAMGMFK
;
A
#
# COMPACT_ATOMS: atom_id res chain seq x y z
N MET A 1 40.45 15.79 41.02
CA MET A 1 40.73 15.09 42.27
C MET A 1 39.79 13.91 42.39
N LYS A 2 40.36 12.73 42.66
CA LYS A 2 39.81 11.43 43.10
C LYS A 2 38.96 10.68 42.05
N LYS A 3 39.49 9.68 41.28
CA LYS A 3 40.01 8.31 41.58
C LYS A 3 38.87 7.42 42.09
N ALA A 4 38.41 6.51 41.19
CA ALA A 4 38.73 5.07 41.06
C ALA A 4 37.93 4.18 42.03
N TRP A 5 37.38 3.07 41.50
CA TRP A 5 37.72 1.71 41.90
C TRP A 5 37.10 0.64 40.97
N ILE A 6 37.99 -0.25 40.53
CA ILE A 6 37.90 -1.49 39.78
C ILE A 6 37.59 -2.64 40.71
N LEU A 7 36.92 -3.70 40.24
CA LEU A 7 37.10 -5.13 40.61
C LEU A 7 36.12 -5.96 39.74
N LEU A 8 36.50 -6.62 38.71
CA LEU A 8 37.20 -7.91 38.49
C LEU A 8 36.63 -9.08 39.33
N LEU A 9 35.93 -10.00 38.70
CA LEU A 9 35.83 -11.40 39.11
C LEU A 9 35.75 -12.31 37.87
N THR A 10 36.90 -12.93 37.59
CA THR A 10 37.11 -14.12 36.76
C THR A 10 36.83 -15.38 37.57
N ALA A 11 36.09 -16.31 37.02
CA ALA A 11 36.13 -17.71 37.47
C ALA A 11 36.12 -18.63 36.24
N LEU A 12 37.28 -19.28 36.05
CA LEU A 12 37.57 -20.42 35.20
C LEU A 12 36.87 -21.69 35.74
N MET A 13 36.28 -22.50 34.87
CA MET A 13 36.31 -23.97 35.03
C MET A 13 36.37 -24.60 33.64
N ALA A 14 37.41 -25.42 33.52
CA ALA A 14 37.74 -26.18 32.32
C ALA A 14 37.36 -27.67 32.53
N LEU A 15 37.16 -28.35 31.39
CA LEU A 15 37.34 -29.77 31.10
C LEU A 15 36.28 -30.81 31.55
N SER A 16 35.60 -31.39 30.53
CA SER A 16 35.85 -32.84 30.24
C SER A 16 35.27 -33.21 28.89
N PHE A 17 36.15 -33.65 27.98
CA PHE A 17 35.83 -34.36 26.75
C PHE A 17 35.21 -35.71 27.05
N CYS A 18 34.09 -36.06 26.44
CA CYS A 18 33.74 -37.44 26.13
C CYS A 18 33.01 -37.47 24.78
N ALA A 19 33.66 -38.07 23.81
CA ALA A 19 33.13 -38.34 22.50
C ALA A 19 32.13 -39.50 22.55
N CYS A 20 30.91 -39.28 22.09
CA CYS A 20 30.03 -40.33 21.58
C CYS A 20 29.28 -39.78 20.37
N GLN A 21 29.62 -40.33 19.20
CA GLN A 21 28.82 -40.11 17.97
C GLN A 21 27.49 -40.87 18.15
N SER A 22 26.38 -40.13 18.13
CA SER A 22 25.10 -40.69 17.80
C SER A 22 24.40 -39.70 16.85
N LYS A 23 24.00 -40.24 15.70
CA LYS A 23 23.13 -39.55 14.74
C LYS A 23 21.87 -39.11 15.47
N THR A 24 21.65 -37.81 15.59
CA THR A 24 20.37 -37.29 16.02
C THR A 24 19.69 -36.69 14.79
N GLU A 25 18.60 -37.35 14.41
CA GLU A 25 17.58 -36.77 13.54
C GLU A 25 17.06 -35.50 14.18
N THR A 26 17.00 -34.44 13.40
CA THR A 26 16.39 -33.15 13.79
C THR A 26 14.89 -33.37 13.99
N PRO A 27 14.33 -33.09 15.15
CA PRO A 27 12.87 -33.14 15.31
C PRO A 27 12.23 -32.02 14.45
N ALA A 28 11.28 -32.43 13.64
CA ALA A 28 10.39 -31.49 12.95
C ALA A 28 9.68 -30.60 13.99
N ALA A 29 9.59 -29.31 13.70
CA ALA A 29 8.82 -28.38 14.49
C ALA A 29 7.36 -28.87 14.61
N PRO A 30 6.71 -28.70 15.77
CA PRO A 30 5.32 -29.10 15.93
C PRO A 30 4.44 -28.27 15.03
N ALA A 31 3.65 -28.92 14.20
CA ALA A 31 2.60 -28.26 13.41
C ALA A 31 1.66 -27.51 14.36
N ALA A 32 1.32 -26.28 13.99
CA ALA A 32 0.32 -25.49 14.69
C ALA A 32 -0.99 -26.30 14.80
N PRO A 33 -1.71 -26.25 15.95
CA PRO A 33 -2.96 -26.97 16.09
C PRO A 33 -3.99 -26.41 15.11
N ALA A 34 -4.57 -27.31 14.31
CA ALA A 34 -5.71 -26.99 13.47
C ALA A 34 -6.84 -26.42 14.33
N ALA A 35 -7.39 -25.30 13.94
CA ALA A 35 -8.56 -24.70 14.58
C ALA A 35 -9.72 -25.73 14.59
N PRO A 36 -10.47 -25.84 15.69
CA PRO A 36 -11.60 -26.76 15.76
C PRO A 36 -12.68 -26.28 14.79
N ALA A 37 -13.16 -27.18 13.94
CA ALA A 37 -14.31 -26.95 13.09
C ALA A 37 -15.53 -26.59 13.96
N ALA A 38 -16.10 -25.41 13.72
CA ALA A 38 -17.34 -25.00 14.35
C ALA A 38 -18.49 -25.92 13.91
N PRO A 39 -19.44 -26.25 14.79
CA PRO A 39 -20.61 -27.02 14.40
C PRO A 39 -21.49 -26.21 13.46
N ALA A 40 -21.83 -26.78 12.33
CA ALA A 40 -22.79 -26.23 11.40
C ALA A 40 -24.17 -26.14 12.09
N THR A 41 -24.58 -24.94 12.44
CA THR A 41 -25.97 -24.65 12.79
C THR A 41 -26.68 -24.19 11.53
N GLU A 42 -27.57 -25.01 11.02
CA GLU A 42 -28.54 -24.70 9.98
C GLU A 42 -29.41 -23.54 10.43
N ALA A 43 -29.13 -22.35 9.91
CA ALA A 43 -30.08 -21.26 9.79
C ALA A 43 -29.90 -20.68 8.38
N ALA A 44 -30.33 -21.44 7.38
CA ALA A 44 -30.53 -20.93 6.05
C ALA A 44 -31.74 -19.99 6.07
N GLN A 45 -31.51 -18.73 6.39
CA GLN A 45 -32.38 -17.67 5.87
C GLN A 45 -31.96 -17.48 4.42
N THR A 46 -32.87 -17.76 3.50
CA THR A 46 -32.77 -17.41 2.10
C THR A 46 -32.64 -15.90 2.01
N ALA A 47 -31.38 -15.41 1.97
CA ALA A 47 -31.13 -14.07 1.51
C ALA A 47 -31.59 -14.03 0.04
N GLU A 48 -32.59 -13.20 -0.26
CA GLU A 48 -32.86 -12.79 -1.63
C GLU A 48 -31.53 -12.25 -2.18
N GLU A 49 -31.00 -12.90 -3.21
CA GLU A 49 -29.80 -12.41 -3.89
C GLU A 49 -30.10 -11.01 -4.43
N THR A 50 -29.63 -9.99 -3.74
CA THR A 50 -29.62 -8.64 -4.29
C THR A 50 -28.76 -8.71 -5.56
N PRO A 51 -29.28 -8.34 -6.73
CA PRO A 51 -28.51 -8.44 -7.96
C PRO A 51 -27.20 -7.65 -7.80
N ALA A 52 -26.08 -8.27 -8.14
CA ALA A 52 -24.76 -7.66 -8.04
C ALA A 52 -24.80 -6.28 -8.73
N ARG A 53 -24.37 -5.25 -8.01
CA ARG A 53 -24.31 -3.89 -8.55
C ARG A 53 -23.24 -3.90 -9.64
N LYS A 54 -23.58 -3.43 -10.83
CA LYS A 54 -22.60 -3.29 -11.91
C LYS A 54 -21.80 -2.03 -11.71
N ALA A 55 -20.48 -2.14 -11.92
CA ALA A 55 -19.59 -1.01 -11.90
C ALA A 55 -19.95 -0.02 -13.03
N GLN A 56 -20.11 1.22 -12.66
CA GLN A 56 -20.27 2.34 -13.60
C GLN A 56 -18.93 3.04 -13.75
N VAL A 57 -18.57 3.43 -14.96
CA VAL A 57 -17.38 4.23 -15.24
C VAL A 57 -17.83 5.61 -15.67
N VAL A 58 -17.12 6.63 -15.21
CA VAL A 58 -17.40 8.02 -15.60
C VAL A 58 -17.31 8.19 -17.12
N GLN A 59 -18.19 9.02 -17.67
CA GLN A 59 -18.08 9.41 -19.07
C GLN A 59 -16.98 10.45 -19.24
N THR A 60 -16.09 10.22 -20.20
CA THR A 60 -15.05 11.18 -20.59
C THR A 60 -15.59 12.17 -21.63
N GLY A 61 -15.07 13.38 -21.64
CA GLY A 61 -15.42 14.42 -22.59
C GLY A 61 -15.62 15.80 -21.94
N SER A 62 -15.88 16.79 -22.72
CA SER A 62 -15.91 18.19 -22.31
C SER A 62 -17.09 18.54 -21.40
N GLY A 63 -16.87 19.47 -20.47
CA GLY A 63 -17.89 20.12 -19.67
C GLY A 63 -18.21 19.43 -18.35
N ILE A 64 -17.28 18.65 -17.80
CA ILE A 64 -17.42 18.06 -16.47
C ILE A 64 -17.28 19.17 -15.43
N THR A 65 -18.40 19.49 -14.76
CA THR A 65 -18.40 20.37 -13.59
C THR A 65 -18.38 19.52 -12.34
N VAL A 66 -17.42 19.74 -11.45
CA VAL A 66 -17.36 19.08 -10.14
C VAL A 66 -18.30 19.81 -9.18
N MET A 67 -19.24 19.06 -8.59
CA MET A 67 -19.98 19.54 -7.42
C MET A 67 -19.11 19.33 -6.19
N THR A 68 -18.90 20.40 -5.42
CA THR A 68 -18.10 20.33 -4.18
C THR A 68 -18.80 19.53 -3.09
N ALA A 69 -18.05 19.11 -2.07
CA ALA A 69 -18.66 18.48 -0.91
C ALA A 69 -19.70 19.38 -0.23
N GLU A 70 -19.49 20.71 -0.23
CA GLU A 70 -20.45 21.68 0.34
C GLU A 70 -21.76 21.73 -0.45
N ASP A 71 -21.71 21.61 -1.78
CA ASP A 71 -22.93 21.56 -2.62
C ASP A 71 -23.87 20.42 -2.23
N TRP A 72 -23.31 19.32 -1.72
CA TRP A 72 -24.07 18.15 -1.26
C TRP A 72 -24.58 18.25 0.18
N ALA A 73 -24.04 19.18 1.00
CA ALA A 73 -24.35 19.30 2.42
C ALA A 73 -25.85 19.43 2.73
N GLY A 74 -26.58 20.19 1.90
CA GLY A 74 -28.02 20.38 2.08
C GLY A 74 -28.85 19.13 1.80
N LYS A 75 -28.38 18.25 0.90
CA LYS A 75 -29.07 17.01 0.53
C LYS A 75 -28.70 15.84 1.45
N TYR A 76 -27.44 15.78 1.91
CA TYR A 76 -26.87 14.70 2.71
C TYR A 76 -26.15 15.25 3.96
N PRO A 77 -26.84 15.91 4.90
CA PRO A 77 -26.18 16.63 6.00
C PRO A 77 -25.38 15.74 6.94
N GLU A 78 -25.83 14.53 7.28
CA GLU A 78 -25.12 13.63 8.18
C GLU A 78 -23.91 12.98 7.48
N ILE A 79 -24.01 12.67 6.20
CA ILE A 79 -22.89 12.18 5.39
C ILE A 79 -21.83 13.28 5.28
N TYR A 80 -22.22 14.53 4.95
CA TYR A 80 -21.30 15.66 4.89
C TYR A 80 -20.59 15.91 6.23
N LYS A 81 -21.32 15.83 7.34
CA LYS A 81 -20.75 15.96 8.67
C LYS A 81 -19.73 14.84 8.98
N SER A 82 -20.04 13.59 8.62
CA SER A 82 -19.09 12.48 8.79
C SER A 82 -17.87 12.61 7.86
N TYR A 83 -18.05 13.14 6.65
CA TYR A 83 -16.94 13.50 5.77
C TYR A 83 -16.00 14.55 6.42
N LEU A 84 -16.56 15.60 7.02
CA LEU A 84 -15.76 16.63 7.69
C LEU A 84 -15.00 16.10 8.91
N ALA A 85 -15.43 15.00 9.52
CA ALA A 85 -14.71 14.37 10.64
C ALA A 85 -13.32 13.84 10.23
N ASN A 86 -13.04 13.65 8.93
CA ASN A 86 -11.69 13.34 8.45
C ASN A 86 -10.67 14.44 8.75
N ASN A 87 -11.11 15.67 9.04
CA ASN A 87 -10.24 16.74 9.52
C ASN A 87 -9.63 16.48 10.91
N ASP A 88 -10.17 15.53 11.67
CA ASP A 88 -9.62 15.17 12.98
C ASP A 88 -8.39 14.27 12.84
N ASN A 89 -8.24 13.53 11.75
CA ASN A 89 -7.05 12.75 11.42
C ASN A 89 -5.99 13.65 10.74
N LYS A 90 -5.19 14.34 11.54
CA LYS A 90 -4.23 15.37 11.12
C LYS A 90 -2.76 15.07 11.45
N GLU A 91 -2.50 13.98 12.15
CA GLU A 91 -1.14 13.63 12.55
C GLU A 91 -0.36 13.07 11.36
N VAL A 92 0.91 13.47 11.25
CA VAL A 92 1.84 13.00 10.22
C VAL A 92 3.07 12.42 10.90
N HIS A 93 3.37 11.18 10.62
CA HIS A 93 4.61 10.52 11.00
C HIS A 93 5.67 10.74 9.92
N ASP A 94 6.91 10.94 10.35
CA ASP A 94 8.04 11.10 9.44
C ASP A 94 8.72 9.73 9.24
N TYR A 95 8.37 9.02 8.18
CA TYR A 95 8.91 7.70 7.89
C TYR A 95 10.43 7.67 7.71
N THR A 96 11.07 8.80 7.38
CA THR A 96 12.54 8.85 7.33
C THR A 96 13.19 8.76 8.71
N LYS A 97 12.43 9.03 9.77
CA LYS A 97 12.86 8.88 11.17
C LYS A 97 12.38 7.57 11.78
N ASP A 98 11.13 7.21 11.49
CA ASP A 98 10.54 5.98 12.02
C ASP A 98 11.21 4.75 11.40
N TYR A 99 11.61 4.82 10.12
CA TYR A 99 12.31 3.77 9.38
C TYR A 99 13.70 4.26 8.91
N PRO A 100 14.74 4.14 9.74
CA PRO A 100 16.06 4.73 9.47
C PRO A 100 16.76 4.21 8.21
N MET A 101 16.36 3.06 7.67
CA MET A 101 16.87 2.50 6.42
C MET A 101 16.34 3.24 5.16
N ILE A 102 15.22 3.97 5.24
CA ILE A 102 14.58 4.66 4.12
C ILE A 102 15.50 5.64 3.40
N PRO A 103 16.28 6.51 4.08
CA PRO A 103 17.21 7.42 3.43
C PRO A 103 18.23 6.70 2.55
N ILE A 104 18.58 5.47 2.86
CA ILE A 104 19.59 4.65 2.15
C ILE A 104 18.93 3.85 1.03
N ILE A 105 17.84 3.13 1.31
CA ILE A 105 17.14 2.31 0.31
C ILE A 105 16.59 3.18 -0.83
N TYR A 106 16.03 4.36 -0.51
CA TYR A 106 15.44 5.27 -1.52
C TYR A 106 16.42 6.37 -1.97
N GLU A 107 17.71 6.22 -1.75
CA GLU A 107 18.67 7.22 -2.22
C GLU A 107 18.57 7.41 -3.73
N GLY A 108 18.45 8.67 -4.17
CA GLY A 108 18.16 9.03 -5.56
C GLY A 108 16.71 9.43 -5.81
N MET A 109 15.80 9.12 -4.87
CA MET A 109 14.42 9.54 -4.91
C MET A 109 14.11 10.54 -3.79
N ALA A 110 13.13 11.42 -4.02
CA ALA A 110 12.76 12.45 -3.04
C ALA A 110 12.21 11.87 -1.73
N PHE A 111 11.64 10.66 -1.74
CA PHE A 111 11.18 9.95 -0.56
C PHE A 111 12.30 9.62 0.44
N SER A 112 13.55 9.57 0.02
CA SER A 112 14.69 9.43 0.92
C SER A 112 14.84 10.58 1.94
N LYS A 113 14.17 11.72 1.69
CA LYS A 113 14.29 12.94 2.50
C LYS A 113 12.94 13.50 2.96
N PHE A 114 11.87 13.23 2.24
CA PHE A 114 10.55 13.81 2.46
C PHE A 114 9.50 12.72 2.33
N TYR A 115 9.31 11.94 3.39
CA TYR A 115 8.35 10.86 3.40
C TYR A 115 7.52 10.90 4.68
N GLY A 116 6.38 11.58 4.61
CA GLY A 116 5.40 11.61 5.69
C GLY A 116 4.29 10.60 5.44
N SER A 117 3.71 10.07 6.51
CA SER A 117 2.49 9.27 6.45
C SER A 117 1.33 10.08 5.87
N ALA A 118 0.37 9.39 5.25
CA ALA A 118 -0.89 10.01 4.88
C ALA A 118 -1.71 10.35 6.15
N ARG A 119 -2.59 11.33 6.03
CA ARG A 119 -3.61 11.70 7.01
C ARG A 119 -4.98 11.75 6.35
N GLY A 120 -6.01 12.25 7.03
CA GLY A 120 -7.36 12.26 6.50
C GLY A 120 -7.46 12.81 5.06
N HIS A 121 -8.35 12.23 4.28
CA HIS A 121 -8.50 12.55 2.84
C HIS A 121 -8.73 14.03 2.54
N THR A 122 -9.25 14.79 3.47
CA THR A 122 -9.45 16.24 3.36
C THR A 122 -8.14 17.04 3.34
N TYR A 123 -7.00 16.42 3.64
CA TYR A 123 -5.68 17.05 3.64
C TYR A 123 -4.85 16.76 2.38
N THR A 124 -5.34 15.94 1.44
CA THR A 124 -4.52 15.42 0.35
C THR A 124 -3.90 16.49 -0.55
N VAL A 125 -4.58 17.60 -0.81
CA VAL A 125 -4.02 18.73 -1.59
C VAL A 125 -3.00 19.51 -0.77
N GLU A 126 -3.26 19.75 0.52
CA GLU A 126 -2.30 20.41 1.41
C GLU A 126 -1.00 19.58 1.50
N ASP A 127 -1.10 18.26 1.67
CA ASP A 127 0.05 17.38 1.80
C ASP A 127 0.92 17.35 0.55
N VAL A 128 0.31 17.27 -0.64
CA VAL A 128 1.08 17.26 -1.89
C VAL A 128 1.67 18.63 -2.23
N THR A 129 1.07 19.72 -1.75
CA THR A 129 1.58 21.08 -1.99
C THR A 129 2.67 21.47 -1.00
N SER A 130 2.56 21.07 0.27
CA SER A 130 3.47 21.43 1.35
C SER A 130 4.74 20.56 1.41
N THR A 131 4.76 19.41 0.73
CA THR A 131 5.95 18.54 0.73
C THR A 131 7.18 19.25 0.18
N GLY A 132 8.35 19.01 0.81
CA GLY A 132 9.66 19.49 0.33
C GLY A 132 10.19 18.79 -0.93
N ARG A 133 9.43 17.86 -1.55
CA ARG A 133 9.85 17.15 -2.75
C ARG A 133 10.07 18.11 -3.91
N PRO A 134 11.23 18.06 -4.59
CA PRO A 134 11.47 18.85 -5.80
C PRO A 134 10.69 18.26 -6.99
N HIS A 135 10.55 19.05 -8.07
CA HIS A 135 10.00 18.59 -9.36
C HIS A 135 8.61 17.96 -9.27
N LYS A 136 7.69 18.64 -8.59
CA LYS A 136 6.28 18.23 -8.57
C LYS A 136 5.69 18.32 -9.99
N LEU A 137 4.90 17.31 -10.35
CA LEU A 137 4.21 17.22 -11.63
C LEU A 137 2.70 17.27 -11.40
N ALA A 138 1.92 17.66 -12.42
CA ALA A 138 0.46 17.72 -12.31
C ALA A 138 -0.15 16.35 -11.92
N ASN A 139 0.43 15.25 -12.40
CA ASN A 139 -0.01 13.90 -12.05
C ASN A 139 0.12 13.55 -10.55
N CYS A 140 0.84 14.33 -9.74
CA CYS A 140 0.81 14.22 -8.28
C CYS A 140 -0.60 14.45 -7.70
N PHE A 141 -1.49 15.11 -8.44
CA PHE A 141 -2.87 15.35 -8.04
C PHE A 141 -3.84 14.20 -8.39
N THR A 142 -3.43 13.19 -9.14
CA THR A 142 -4.32 12.14 -9.67
C THR A 142 -5.25 11.55 -8.61
N CYS A 143 -4.72 11.13 -7.46
CA CYS A 143 -5.50 10.55 -6.35
C CYS A 143 -5.65 11.54 -5.18
N LYS A 144 -5.75 12.85 -5.44
CA LYS A 144 -5.71 13.87 -4.38
C LYS A 144 -6.88 14.86 -4.42
N THR A 145 -7.59 14.96 -5.54
CA THR A 145 -8.63 15.96 -5.75
C THR A 145 -9.60 15.55 -6.85
N PRO A 146 -10.89 15.88 -6.70
CA PRO A 146 -11.89 15.64 -7.75
C PRO A 146 -11.67 16.53 -8.98
N ASP A 147 -11.16 17.76 -8.78
CA ASP A 147 -10.93 18.69 -9.88
C ASP A 147 -9.93 18.13 -10.90
N TYR A 148 -8.80 17.58 -10.43
CA TYR A 148 -7.82 17.02 -11.35
C TYR A 148 -8.32 15.72 -11.99
N THR A 149 -9.09 14.92 -11.26
CA THR A 149 -9.79 13.74 -11.83
C THR A 149 -10.69 14.17 -13.00
N ALA A 150 -11.48 15.23 -12.82
CA ALA A 150 -12.32 15.78 -13.87
C ALA A 150 -11.50 16.33 -15.05
N MET A 151 -10.37 17.01 -14.79
CA MET A 151 -9.48 17.50 -15.86
C MET A 151 -8.92 16.33 -16.69
N VAL A 152 -8.49 15.23 -16.06
CA VAL A 152 -8.04 14.04 -16.78
C VAL A 152 -9.16 13.45 -17.62
N ASN A 153 -10.38 13.37 -17.10
CA ASN A 153 -11.53 12.84 -17.82
C ASN A 153 -11.96 13.74 -18.99
N GLU A 154 -11.74 15.06 -18.90
CA GLU A 154 -12.04 16.00 -19.97
C GLU A 154 -10.95 16.07 -21.03
N MET A 155 -9.69 16.13 -20.61
CA MET A 155 -8.54 16.47 -21.45
C MET A 155 -7.69 15.25 -21.85
N GLY A 156 -7.88 14.09 -21.19
CA GLY A 156 -7.03 12.91 -21.36
C GLY A 156 -5.57 13.20 -21.01
N ASP A 157 -4.64 12.70 -21.81
CA ASP A 157 -3.20 12.83 -21.59
C ASP A 157 -2.71 14.28 -21.49
N ALA A 158 -3.46 15.25 -22.04
CA ALA A 158 -3.08 16.67 -21.96
C ALA A 158 -3.09 17.18 -20.51
N ALA A 159 -3.93 16.64 -19.64
CA ALA A 159 -3.94 16.98 -18.22
C ALA A 159 -2.62 16.61 -17.53
N TYR A 160 -2.02 15.48 -17.90
CA TYR A 160 -0.74 15.03 -17.35
C TYR A 160 0.48 15.84 -17.83
N GLN A 161 0.30 16.62 -18.90
CA GLN A 161 1.35 17.52 -19.43
C GLN A 161 1.28 18.94 -18.84
N MET A 162 0.28 19.24 -18.01
CA MET A 162 0.21 20.54 -17.31
C MET A 162 1.37 20.70 -16.34
N THR A 163 1.73 21.95 -16.04
CA THR A 163 2.61 22.20 -14.90
C THR A 163 1.86 21.95 -13.60
N PHE A 164 2.60 21.70 -12.53
CA PHE A 164 2.01 21.54 -11.20
C PHE A 164 1.20 22.78 -10.79
N GLU A 165 1.73 23.96 -11.06
CA GLU A 165 1.14 25.26 -10.73
C GLU A 165 -0.14 25.53 -11.53
N ASP A 166 -0.15 25.22 -12.84
CA ASP A 166 -1.34 25.40 -13.69
C ASP A 166 -2.49 24.44 -13.28
N ALA A 167 -2.15 23.24 -12.87
CA ALA A 167 -3.11 22.29 -12.32
C ALA A 167 -3.63 22.76 -10.96
N LEU A 168 -2.73 23.15 -10.05
CA LEU A 168 -3.09 23.64 -8.71
C LEU A 168 -4.02 24.87 -8.77
N ALA A 169 -3.81 25.76 -9.72
CA ALA A 169 -4.66 26.94 -9.88
C ALA A 169 -6.13 26.63 -10.21
N GLN A 170 -6.44 25.39 -10.59
CA GLN A 170 -7.79 24.92 -10.94
C GLN A 170 -8.37 23.95 -9.89
N ILE A 171 -7.64 23.69 -8.81
CA ILE A 171 -8.07 22.77 -7.73
C ILE A 171 -8.77 23.57 -6.64
N ASN A 172 -9.96 23.14 -6.26
CA ASN A 172 -10.81 23.79 -5.26
C ASN A 172 -10.83 23.02 -3.93
N GLU A 173 -10.77 21.70 -3.97
CA GLU A 173 -10.86 20.87 -2.77
C GLU A 173 -10.00 19.59 -2.85
N SER A 174 -9.73 19.01 -1.70
CA SER A 174 -9.14 17.68 -1.55
C SER A 174 -10.13 16.59 -1.96
N ILE A 175 -9.78 15.29 -1.79
CA ILE A 175 -10.69 14.16 -2.07
C ILE A 175 -12.07 14.43 -1.45
N SER A 176 -13.11 14.28 -2.27
CA SER A 176 -14.49 14.57 -1.89
C SER A 176 -15.48 13.66 -2.60
N CYS A 177 -16.76 14.00 -2.51
CA CYS A 177 -17.88 13.20 -3.05
C CYS A 177 -17.69 12.77 -4.51
N TYR A 178 -17.23 13.68 -5.37
CA TYR A 178 -17.07 13.42 -6.80
C TYR A 178 -16.11 12.24 -7.09
N ASN A 179 -15.06 12.05 -6.31
CA ASN A 179 -14.06 10.99 -6.56
C ASN A 179 -14.69 9.59 -6.56
N CYS A 180 -15.79 9.37 -5.82
CA CYS A 180 -16.46 8.07 -5.72
C CYS A 180 -17.85 8.06 -6.36
N HIS A 181 -18.50 9.22 -6.48
CA HIS A 181 -19.90 9.34 -6.90
C HIS A 181 -20.08 10.12 -8.20
N ALA A 182 -19.00 10.69 -8.79
CA ALA A 182 -19.14 11.75 -9.80
C ALA A 182 -20.16 12.81 -9.30
N ASN A 183 -21.17 13.17 -10.08
CA ASN A 183 -22.24 14.05 -9.64
C ASN A 183 -23.59 13.32 -9.45
N THR A 184 -23.58 12.00 -9.23
CA THR A 184 -24.80 11.18 -9.12
C THR A 184 -25.40 11.17 -7.71
N GLY A 185 -24.55 11.39 -6.70
CA GLY A 185 -24.92 11.50 -5.29
C GLY A 185 -24.95 10.18 -4.54
N ASN A 186 -25.73 9.18 -4.98
CA ASN A 186 -25.89 7.91 -4.29
C ASN A 186 -25.44 6.68 -5.08
N GLU A 187 -24.99 6.88 -6.29
CA GLU A 187 -24.41 5.82 -7.11
C GLU A 187 -22.87 5.88 -7.03
N LEU A 188 -22.23 4.71 -6.95
CA LEU A 188 -20.78 4.62 -7.01
C LEU A 188 -20.33 4.58 -8.47
N VAL A 189 -19.33 5.37 -8.79
CA VAL A 189 -18.80 5.53 -10.13
C VAL A 189 -17.28 5.44 -10.07
N VAL A 190 -16.68 4.62 -10.90
CA VAL A 190 -15.23 4.63 -11.13
C VAL A 190 -14.89 5.89 -11.92
N THR A 191 -14.29 6.85 -11.25
CA THR A 191 -13.96 8.17 -11.83
C THR A 191 -12.55 8.21 -12.42
N HIS A 192 -11.70 7.27 -12.08
CA HIS A 192 -10.35 7.12 -12.62
C HIS A 192 -10.34 6.06 -13.70
N THR A 193 -10.37 6.47 -14.97
CA THR A 193 -10.49 5.58 -16.13
C THR A 193 -9.36 4.57 -16.26
N TYR A 194 -8.15 4.89 -15.76
CA TYR A 194 -7.02 3.95 -15.78
C TYR A 194 -7.31 2.64 -15.04
N LEU A 195 -8.16 2.64 -13.99
CA LEU A 195 -8.57 1.40 -13.33
C LEU A 195 -9.47 0.57 -14.26
N ALA A 196 -10.45 1.22 -14.91
CA ALA A 196 -11.32 0.54 -15.85
C ALA A 196 -10.54 -0.02 -17.04
N ASP A 197 -9.57 0.73 -17.56
CA ASP A 197 -8.70 0.31 -18.65
C ASP A 197 -7.84 -0.90 -18.27
N ALA A 198 -7.30 -0.91 -17.05
CA ALA A 198 -6.48 -2.01 -16.56
C ALA A 198 -7.31 -3.26 -16.20
N MET A 199 -8.51 -3.08 -15.67
CA MET A 199 -9.35 -4.21 -15.25
C MET A 199 -10.13 -4.85 -16.43
N GLY A 200 -10.44 -4.08 -17.47
CA GLY A 200 -11.22 -4.57 -18.61
C GLY A 200 -12.55 -5.20 -18.16
N ASP A 201 -12.83 -6.40 -18.66
CA ASP A 201 -14.08 -7.13 -18.32
C ASP A 201 -14.15 -7.54 -16.84
N ASP A 202 -13.00 -7.70 -16.17
CA ASP A 202 -12.95 -8.06 -14.75
C ASP A 202 -13.45 -6.94 -13.83
N LEU A 203 -13.56 -5.70 -14.31
CA LEU A 203 -14.16 -4.60 -13.55
C LEU A 203 -15.57 -4.94 -13.04
N GLN A 204 -16.33 -5.71 -13.84
CA GLN A 204 -17.70 -6.10 -13.50
C GLN A 204 -17.78 -7.25 -12.49
N ASN A 205 -16.64 -7.86 -12.15
CA ASN A 205 -16.52 -8.94 -11.16
C ASN A 205 -16.18 -8.43 -9.75
N VAL A 206 -15.97 -7.12 -9.60
CA VAL A 206 -15.62 -6.49 -8.33
C VAL A 206 -16.76 -5.54 -7.90
N ASP A 207 -17.12 -5.58 -6.63
CA ASP A 207 -18.16 -4.70 -6.09
C ASP A 207 -17.75 -3.21 -6.23
N PRO A 208 -18.66 -2.33 -6.69
CA PRO A 208 -18.37 -0.90 -6.81
C PRO A 208 -17.85 -0.22 -5.54
N ALA A 209 -18.23 -0.72 -4.35
CA ALA A 209 -17.73 -0.17 -3.08
C ALA A 209 -16.27 -0.56 -2.77
N THR A 210 -15.75 -1.61 -3.39
CA THR A 210 -14.32 -1.92 -3.41
C THR A 210 -13.60 -1.10 -4.47
N LEU A 211 -14.17 -0.99 -5.68
CA LEU A 211 -13.58 -0.21 -6.78
C LEU A 211 -13.45 1.28 -6.45
N ALA A 212 -14.40 1.85 -5.70
CA ALA A 212 -14.38 3.24 -5.26
C ALA A 212 -13.13 3.58 -4.44
N CYS A 213 -12.60 2.65 -3.67
CA CYS A 213 -11.33 2.79 -2.94
C CYS A 213 -10.14 2.37 -3.81
N GLY A 214 -10.26 1.21 -4.49
CA GLY A 214 -9.22 0.62 -5.31
C GLY A 214 -8.76 1.49 -6.49
N GLN A 215 -9.56 2.45 -6.94
CA GLN A 215 -9.14 3.38 -7.99
C GLN A 215 -8.04 4.37 -7.56
N CYS A 216 -7.77 4.49 -6.24
CA CYS A 216 -6.70 5.34 -5.70
C CYS A 216 -5.74 4.53 -4.83
N HIS A 217 -6.26 3.54 -4.09
CA HIS A 217 -5.47 2.62 -3.27
C HIS A 217 -5.03 1.42 -4.11
N VAL A 218 -4.11 1.66 -5.03
CA VAL A 218 -3.69 0.75 -6.10
C VAL A 218 -2.22 1.00 -6.45
N GLU A 219 -1.51 -0.04 -6.87
CA GLU A 219 -0.16 0.12 -7.42
C GLU A 219 -0.21 0.77 -8.80
N TYR A 220 0.58 1.81 -8.99
CA TYR A 220 0.65 2.54 -10.25
C TYR A 220 2.04 3.09 -10.53
N TYR A 221 2.29 3.44 -11.77
CA TYR A 221 3.46 4.20 -12.20
C TYR A 221 3.06 5.32 -13.16
N PHE A 222 3.98 6.24 -13.39
CA PHE A 222 3.78 7.28 -14.40
C PHE A 222 4.44 6.85 -15.72
N ALA A 223 3.63 6.72 -16.76
CA ALA A 223 4.13 6.36 -18.09
C ALA A 223 5.22 7.35 -18.53
N PRO A 224 6.41 6.89 -18.95
CA PRO A 224 7.57 7.78 -19.17
C PRO A 224 7.32 8.88 -20.20
N GLN A 225 6.53 8.60 -21.24
CA GLN A 225 6.28 9.52 -22.35
C GLN A 225 5.16 10.51 -22.06
N THR A 226 4.02 9.99 -21.55
CA THR A 226 2.79 10.79 -21.36
C THR A 226 2.66 11.33 -19.95
N LYS A 227 3.38 10.78 -18.97
CA LYS A 227 3.22 11.03 -17.54
C LYS A 227 1.87 10.57 -17.00
N ALA A 228 1.11 9.84 -17.80
CA ALA A 228 -0.18 9.30 -17.40
C ALA A 228 -0.01 8.29 -16.26
N THR A 229 -0.92 8.34 -15.29
CA THR A 229 -1.06 7.30 -14.27
C THR A 229 -1.48 6.01 -14.95
N THR A 230 -0.71 4.95 -14.75
CA THR A 230 -0.86 3.66 -15.44
C THR A 230 -0.69 2.53 -14.44
N LEU A 231 -1.53 1.51 -14.54
CA LEU A 231 -1.42 0.33 -13.67
C LEU A 231 -0.56 -0.76 -14.34
N PRO A 232 0.28 -1.47 -13.57
CA PRO A 232 1.20 -2.48 -14.11
C PRO A 232 0.55 -3.86 -14.32
N TYR A 233 -0.74 -3.91 -14.65
CA TYR A 233 -1.49 -5.13 -14.91
C TYR A 233 -2.67 -4.87 -15.85
N GLN A 234 -3.36 -5.93 -16.32
CA GLN A 234 -4.45 -5.84 -17.30
C GLN A 234 -5.72 -6.60 -16.90
N ASN A 235 -5.75 -7.25 -15.74
CA ASN A 235 -6.89 -7.98 -15.19
C ASN A 235 -6.57 -8.46 -13.78
N LEU A 236 -7.55 -9.01 -13.06
CA LEU A 236 -7.37 -9.56 -11.71
C LEU A 236 -6.29 -10.64 -11.62
N ALA A 237 -6.15 -11.48 -12.64
CA ALA A 237 -5.18 -12.58 -12.61
C ALA A 237 -3.73 -12.10 -12.71
N THR A 238 -3.49 -10.90 -13.26
CA THR A 238 -2.16 -10.29 -13.41
C THR A 238 -1.87 -9.23 -12.34
N MET A 239 -2.72 -9.09 -11.35
CA MET A 239 -2.62 -8.12 -10.25
C MET A 239 -1.80 -8.64 -9.05
N THR A 240 -1.07 -9.73 -9.22
CA THR A 240 -0.21 -10.29 -8.17
C THR A 240 1.15 -9.58 -8.11
N PRO A 241 1.83 -9.52 -6.95
CA PRO A 241 3.16 -8.93 -6.85
C PRO A 241 4.15 -9.52 -7.87
N ASP A 242 4.12 -10.84 -8.10
CA ASP A 242 4.99 -11.51 -9.07
C ASP A 242 4.74 -11.03 -10.50
N ALA A 243 3.47 -10.92 -10.89
CA ALA A 243 3.10 -10.47 -12.24
C ALA A 243 3.38 -8.98 -12.45
N ILE A 244 3.21 -8.16 -11.42
CA ILE A 244 3.53 -6.74 -11.42
C ILE A 244 5.03 -6.53 -11.58
N LEU A 245 5.86 -7.23 -10.80
CA LEU A 245 7.32 -7.16 -10.94
C LEU A 245 7.78 -7.60 -12.33
N ASP A 246 7.21 -8.70 -12.84
CA ASP A 246 7.51 -9.19 -14.19
C ASP A 246 7.06 -8.20 -15.28
N TYR A 247 5.92 -7.51 -15.10
CA TYR A 247 5.51 -6.41 -15.97
C TYR A 247 6.56 -5.29 -16.00
N TYR A 248 7.02 -4.81 -14.85
CA TYR A 248 8.06 -3.78 -14.76
C TYR A 248 9.39 -4.23 -15.36
N ASN A 249 9.78 -5.48 -15.15
CA ASN A 249 11.02 -6.03 -15.68
C ASN A 249 10.99 -6.19 -17.21
N ARG A 250 9.80 -6.40 -17.81
CA ARG A 250 9.61 -6.47 -19.26
C ARG A 250 9.29 -5.14 -19.93
N THR A 251 8.90 -4.13 -19.16
CA THR A 251 8.66 -2.77 -19.68
C THR A 251 10.00 -2.08 -19.92
N ILE A 252 10.40 -1.97 -21.20
CA ILE A 252 11.71 -1.42 -21.58
C ILE A 252 11.58 0.08 -21.87
N VAL A 253 12.39 0.87 -21.17
CA VAL A 253 12.53 2.31 -21.33
C VAL A 253 14.02 2.63 -21.57
N ASP A 254 14.33 3.24 -22.69
CA ASP A 254 15.70 3.58 -23.10
C ASP A 254 16.66 2.36 -23.09
N GLY A 255 16.13 1.19 -23.50
CA GLY A 255 16.89 -0.06 -23.59
C GLY A 255 17.14 -0.78 -22.26
N GLN A 256 16.50 -0.33 -21.18
CA GLN A 256 16.59 -0.91 -19.84
C GLN A 256 15.19 -1.20 -19.26
N PRO A 257 15.05 -2.14 -18.31
CA PRO A 257 13.81 -2.31 -17.57
C PRO A 257 13.33 -1.00 -16.95
N PHE A 258 12.01 -0.78 -16.88
CA PHE A 258 11.42 0.41 -16.25
C PHE A 258 11.98 0.61 -14.83
N ALA A 259 12.14 1.85 -14.41
CA ALA A 259 12.46 2.23 -13.04
C ALA A 259 11.90 3.63 -12.74
N ASP A 260 11.42 3.82 -11.54
CA ASP A 260 11.03 5.14 -11.03
C ASP A 260 12.26 6.01 -10.74
N TYR A 261 13.34 5.38 -10.28
CA TYR A 261 14.60 6.05 -9.99
C TYR A 261 15.77 5.08 -10.07
N THR A 262 16.97 5.66 -10.08
CA THR A 262 18.22 4.90 -10.01
C THR A 262 18.99 5.35 -8.76
N ASN A 263 19.36 4.38 -7.91
CA ASN A 263 20.19 4.70 -6.76
C ASN A 263 21.58 5.19 -7.25
N PRO A 264 22.02 6.39 -6.86
CA PRO A 264 23.21 7.02 -7.43
C PRO A 264 24.52 6.34 -7.02
N ARG A 265 24.56 5.63 -5.89
CA ARG A 265 25.76 4.94 -5.42
C ARG A 265 25.89 3.54 -5.99
N THR A 266 24.81 2.84 -6.14
CA THR A 266 24.81 1.43 -6.53
C THR A 266 24.49 1.20 -8.00
N GLY A 267 23.78 2.13 -8.64
CA GLY A 267 23.26 1.99 -10.00
C GLY A 267 22.06 1.06 -10.09
N VAL A 268 21.48 0.62 -8.98
CA VAL A 268 20.24 -0.18 -8.98
C VAL A 268 19.10 0.67 -9.51
N ARG A 269 18.42 0.15 -10.53
CA ARG A 269 17.21 0.75 -11.12
C ARG A 269 16.00 0.24 -10.36
N GLN A 270 15.45 1.06 -9.48
CA GLN A 270 14.45 0.67 -8.49
C GLN A 270 13.04 1.08 -8.89
N ILE A 271 12.07 0.32 -8.40
CA ILE A 271 10.64 0.64 -8.45
C ILE A 271 10.25 1.17 -7.09
N LYS A 272 9.44 2.20 -7.06
CA LYS A 272 8.76 2.67 -5.85
C LYS A 272 7.31 2.22 -5.90
N VAL A 273 7.00 1.14 -5.20
CA VAL A 273 5.61 0.70 -5.02
C VAL A 273 4.80 1.80 -4.35
N GLN A 274 3.54 1.98 -4.74
CA GLN A 274 2.74 3.12 -4.29
C GLN A 274 1.75 2.75 -3.20
N HIS A 275 0.57 2.24 -3.55
CA HIS A 275 -0.54 1.97 -2.62
C HIS A 275 -1.24 0.66 -2.97
N PRO A 276 -0.61 -0.52 -2.75
CA PRO A 276 -1.09 -1.81 -3.25
C PRO A 276 -2.20 -2.44 -2.39
N GLU A 277 -3.00 -1.63 -1.69
CA GLU A 277 -4.06 -2.13 -0.82
C GLU A 277 -5.13 -2.91 -1.60
N PHE A 278 -5.47 -2.46 -2.83
CA PHE A 278 -6.43 -3.15 -3.68
C PHE A 278 -5.91 -4.52 -4.13
N GLU A 279 -4.66 -4.58 -4.57
CA GLU A 279 -3.98 -5.82 -4.97
C GLU A 279 -3.85 -6.79 -3.80
N THR A 280 -3.51 -6.28 -2.63
CA THR A 280 -3.37 -7.08 -1.41
C THR A 280 -4.70 -7.63 -0.96
N TYR A 281 -5.74 -6.78 -0.91
CA TYR A 281 -7.08 -7.19 -0.49
C TYR A 281 -7.73 -8.17 -1.47
N MET A 282 -7.62 -7.93 -2.77
CA MET A 282 -8.18 -8.81 -3.81
C MET A 282 -7.31 -10.06 -4.06
N GLY A 283 -6.09 -10.09 -3.53
CA GLY A 283 -5.11 -11.15 -3.72
C GLY A 283 -5.55 -12.52 -3.15
N ALA A 284 -4.86 -13.56 -3.60
CA ALA A 284 -5.04 -14.90 -3.05
C ALA A 284 -4.65 -14.92 -1.56
N GLY A 285 -5.47 -15.56 -0.74
CA GLY A 285 -5.25 -15.62 0.73
C GLY A 285 -6.06 -14.60 1.53
N SER A 286 -6.58 -13.54 0.91
CA SER A 286 -7.54 -12.64 1.57
C SER A 286 -8.82 -13.40 1.90
N VAL A 287 -9.23 -13.32 3.18
CA VAL A 287 -10.35 -14.10 3.72
C VAL A 287 -11.71 -13.38 3.59
N HIS A 288 -11.69 -12.08 3.34
CA HIS A 288 -12.91 -11.25 3.35
C HIS A 288 -13.33 -10.73 1.97
N LYS A 289 -12.48 -10.80 0.96
CA LYS A 289 -12.69 -10.18 -0.36
C LYS A 289 -13.97 -10.61 -1.09
N ASP A 290 -14.45 -11.82 -0.82
CA ASP A 290 -15.66 -12.38 -1.44
C ASP A 290 -16.93 -12.12 -0.63
N THR A 291 -16.81 -11.47 0.54
CA THR A 291 -17.92 -11.27 1.49
C THR A 291 -18.12 -9.80 1.86
N PHE A 292 -17.04 -9.03 1.98
CA PHE A 292 -17.05 -7.65 2.40
C PHE A 292 -16.35 -6.76 1.38
N THR A 293 -16.73 -5.50 1.37
CA THR A 293 -16.08 -4.44 0.58
C THR A 293 -15.19 -3.58 1.47
N CYS A 294 -14.33 -2.75 0.85
CA CYS A 294 -13.54 -1.77 1.60
C CYS A 294 -14.44 -0.86 2.45
N ALA A 295 -15.58 -0.42 1.89
CA ALA A 295 -16.53 0.45 2.57
C ALA A 295 -17.20 -0.21 3.79
N ASP A 296 -17.45 -1.51 3.76
CA ASP A 296 -18.05 -2.23 4.90
C ASP A 296 -17.16 -2.18 6.15
N CYS A 297 -15.85 -2.15 5.96
CA CYS A 297 -14.88 -2.12 7.05
C CYS A 297 -14.46 -0.68 7.43
N HIS A 298 -14.22 0.20 6.45
CA HIS A 298 -13.65 1.53 6.68
C HIS A 298 -14.67 2.65 6.80
N MET A 299 -15.94 2.42 6.44
CA MET A 299 -17.02 3.39 6.54
C MET A 299 -18.04 2.97 7.59
N GLY A 300 -18.75 1.88 7.35
CA GLY A 300 -19.73 1.33 8.28
C GLY A 300 -21.02 2.15 8.39
N GLU A 301 -22.05 1.51 8.96
CA GLU A 301 -23.33 2.16 9.24
C GLU A 301 -23.24 3.04 10.50
N ALA A 302 -23.85 4.20 10.47
CA ALA A 302 -24.00 5.11 11.60
C ALA A 302 -25.47 5.54 11.73
N THR A 303 -25.85 6.03 12.92
CA THR A 303 -27.20 6.47 13.22
C THR A 303 -27.20 7.94 13.60
N ALA A 304 -27.98 8.74 12.89
CA ALA A 304 -28.22 10.14 13.18
C ALA A 304 -29.05 10.34 14.47
N ALA A 305 -29.07 11.56 14.99
CA ALA A 305 -29.80 11.88 16.22
C ALA A 305 -31.31 11.66 16.12
N ASP A 306 -31.88 11.69 14.92
CA ASP A 306 -33.31 11.43 14.65
C ASP A 306 -33.61 9.95 14.44
N GLY A 307 -32.60 9.07 14.53
CA GLY A 307 -32.74 7.62 14.34
C GLY A 307 -32.54 7.15 12.89
N THR A 308 -32.28 8.04 11.94
CA THR A 308 -32.00 7.68 10.55
C THR A 308 -30.64 7.03 10.44
N THR A 309 -30.54 5.90 9.73
CA THR A 309 -29.26 5.24 9.44
C THR A 309 -28.65 5.79 8.14
N TYR A 310 -27.32 5.86 8.11
CA TYR A 310 -26.53 6.28 6.95
C TYR A 310 -25.16 5.62 6.96
N ILE A 311 -24.47 5.59 5.83
CA ILE A 311 -23.09 5.13 5.76
C ILE A 311 -22.14 6.29 6.12
N SER A 312 -21.35 6.11 7.16
CA SER A 312 -20.37 7.10 7.60
C SER A 312 -19.25 7.29 6.56
N HIS A 313 -18.92 8.55 6.29
CA HIS A 313 -17.79 8.91 5.43
C HIS A 313 -16.59 9.39 6.23
N THR A 314 -16.46 8.92 7.48
CA THR A 314 -15.28 9.15 8.32
C THR A 314 -14.24 8.09 8.04
N TRP A 315 -13.65 7.91 7.02
CA TRP A 315 -12.70 6.84 6.64
C TRP A 315 -11.62 6.61 7.70
N ILE A 316 -11.86 5.65 8.57
CA ILE A 316 -11.02 5.32 9.73
C ILE A 316 -10.63 3.84 9.75
N SER A 317 -9.69 3.48 10.61
CA SER A 317 -9.43 2.08 10.90
C SER A 317 -10.69 1.39 11.42
N PRO A 318 -11.04 0.18 10.93
CA PRO A 318 -12.16 -0.59 11.46
C PRO A 318 -12.11 -0.78 12.99
N LEU A 319 -10.90 -0.88 13.56
CA LEU A 319 -10.68 -1.04 15.00
C LEU A 319 -11.10 0.20 15.83
N GLU A 320 -11.18 1.36 15.19
CA GLU A 320 -11.63 2.62 15.81
C GLU A 320 -13.14 2.81 15.69
N ASN A 321 -13.81 2.07 14.80
CA ASN A 321 -15.26 2.12 14.65
C ASN A 321 -15.94 1.16 15.63
N LYS A 322 -16.26 1.67 16.83
CA LYS A 322 -16.83 0.88 17.90
C LYS A 322 -18.16 0.22 17.51
N ALA A 323 -19.01 0.93 16.78
CA ALA A 323 -20.31 0.39 16.34
C ALA A 323 -20.12 -0.77 15.37
N LEU A 324 -19.20 -0.66 14.42
CA LEU A 324 -18.86 -1.73 13.49
C LEU A 324 -18.28 -2.94 14.24
N MET A 325 -17.35 -2.70 15.18
CA MET A 325 -16.73 -3.75 15.99
C MET A 325 -17.78 -4.52 16.81
N GLU A 326 -18.72 -3.82 17.46
CA GLU A 326 -19.74 -4.42 18.32
C GLU A 326 -20.85 -5.11 17.51
N ASN A 327 -21.30 -4.54 16.39
CA ASN A 327 -22.48 -5.01 15.68
C ASN A 327 -22.20 -5.94 14.51
N THR A 328 -21.02 -5.84 13.89
CA THR A 328 -20.65 -6.62 12.70
C THR A 328 -19.51 -7.59 12.99
N CYS A 329 -18.36 -7.09 13.41
CA CYS A 329 -17.15 -7.92 13.56
C CYS A 329 -17.32 -8.99 14.67
N SER A 330 -17.97 -8.62 15.79
CA SER A 330 -18.19 -9.52 16.94
C SER A 330 -19.07 -10.74 16.64
N GLN A 331 -19.77 -10.74 15.52
CA GLN A 331 -20.57 -11.89 15.09
C GLN A 331 -19.69 -13.11 14.76
N CYS A 332 -18.45 -12.89 14.30
CA CYS A 332 -17.50 -13.93 13.93
C CYS A 332 -16.23 -13.89 14.76
N HIS A 333 -15.80 -12.71 15.25
CA HIS A 333 -14.56 -12.51 15.98
C HIS A 333 -14.79 -12.27 17.47
N THR A 334 -14.11 -13.03 18.33
CA THR A 334 -14.14 -12.83 19.78
C THR A 334 -13.12 -11.82 20.28
N ASP A 335 -12.00 -11.67 19.57
CA ASP A 335 -10.91 -10.73 19.87
C ASP A 335 -10.25 -10.26 18.56
N LEU A 336 -10.98 -9.50 17.74
CA LEU A 336 -10.44 -8.98 16.49
C LEU A 336 -9.27 -8.02 16.71
N THR A 337 -9.38 -7.16 17.72
CA THR A 337 -8.32 -6.20 18.03
C THR A 337 -7.00 -6.88 18.36
N GLY A 338 -7.03 -7.92 19.20
CA GLY A 338 -5.83 -8.70 19.52
C GLY A 338 -5.27 -9.43 18.31
N GLN A 339 -6.13 -10.01 17.47
CA GLN A 339 -5.73 -10.69 16.24
C GLN A 339 -5.05 -9.76 15.24
N VAL A 340 -5.67 -8.61 14.93
CA VAL A 340 -5.11 -7.63 14.00
C VAL A 340 -3.80 -7.07 14.51
N ARG A 341 -3.72 -6.69 15.78
CA ARG A 341 -2.46 -6.18 16.36
C ARG A 341 -1.34 -7.20 16.35
N ALA A 342 -1.64 -8.48 16.53
CA ALA A 342 -0.61 -9.54 16.44
C ALA A 342 -0.08 -9.68 15.00
N ILE A 343 -0.96 -9.58 13.99
CA ILE A 343 -0.57 -9.56 12.58
C ILE A 343 0.31 -8.34 12.29
N GLN A 344 -0.13 -7.15 12.64
CA GLN A 344 0.58 -5.90 12.40
C GLN A 344 1.96 -5.89 13.06
N GLN A 345 2.07 -6.31 14.32
CA GLN A 345 3.35 -6.39 15.02
C GLN A 345 4.34 -7.37 14.35
N GLU A 346 3.85 -8.51 13.86
CA GLU A 346 4.73 -9.46 13.17
C GLU A 346 5.15 -8.95 11.79
N THR A 347 4.22 -8.37 11.02
CA THR A 347 4.51 -7.77 9.71
C THR A 347 5.51 -6.61 9.87
N GLU A 348 5.28 -5.70 10.81
CA GLU A 348 6.19 -4.58 11.10
C GLU A 348 7.58 -5.09 11.50
N ARG A 349 7.65 -6.03 12.45
CA ARG A 349 8.92 -6.64 12.88
C ARG A 349 9.72 -7.21 11.70
N ARG A 350 9.06 -7.91 10.78
CA ARG A 350 9.69 -8.48 9.60
C ARG A 350 10.10 -7.41 8.59
N THR A 351 9.25 -6.41 8.38
CA THR A 351 9.53 -5.26 7.51
C THR A 351 10.79 -4.53 7.96
N TYR A 352 10.96 -4.30 9.28
CA TYR A 352 12.21 -3.77 9.82
C TYR A 352 13.41 -4.69 9.56
N ALA A 353 13.28 -5.98 9.84
CA ALA A 353 14.38 -6.93 9.68
C ALA A 353 14.88 -7.01 8.23
N VAL A 354 13.97 -7.12 7.28
CA VAL A 354 14.29 -7.15 5.83
C VAL A 354 14.78 -5.78 5.35
N GLY A 355 14.21 -4.69 5.86
CA GLY A 355 14.66 -3.33 5.56
C GLY A 355 16.13 -3.09 5.95
N TYR A 356 16.56 -3.52 7.14
CA TYR A 356 17.96 -3.46 7.54
C TYR A 356 18.87 -4.38 6.71
N LEU A 357 18.37 -5.53 6.25
CA LEU A 357 19.12 -6.39 5.34
C LEU A 357 19.32 -5.70 3.98
N LEU A 358 18.31 -5.01 3.46
CA LEU A 358 18.38 -4.22 2.22
C LEU A 358 19.29 -3.00 2.36
N GLU A 359 19.29 -2.32 3.51
CA GLU A 359 20.23 -1.26 3.83
C GLU A 359 21.66 -1.79 3.73
N GLY A 360 21.98 -2.91 4.43
CA GLY A 360 23.28 -3.55 4.40
C GLY A 360 23.71 -4.00 2.99
N LEU A 361 22.77 -4.52 2.19
CA LEU A 361 22.99 -4.88 0.79
C LEU A 361 23.33 -3.64 -0.04
N THR A 362 22.58 -2.55 0.13
CA THR A 362 22.81 -1.28 -0.58
C THR A 362 24.18 -0.72 -0.28
N GLU A 363 24.60 -0.68 0.98
CA GLU A 363 25.92 -0.21 1.40
C GLU A 363 27.05 -1.11 0.85
N LYS A 364 26.88 -2.42 0.92
CA LYS A 364 27.89 -3.37 0.38
C LYS A 364 28.01 -3.24 -1.14
N LEU A 365 26.91 -3.06 -1.85
CA LEU A 365 26.93 -2.87 -3.30
C LEU A 365 27.58 -1.54 -3.68
N ALA A 366 27.32 -0.46 -2.92
CA ALA A 366 27.99 0.82 -3.13
C ALA A 366 29.52 0.68 -3.00
N LEU A 367 29.99 -0.01 -1.95
CA LEU A 367 31.42 -0.29 -1.77
C LEU A 367 31.99 -1.16 -2.91
N ALA A 368 31.24 -2.15 -3.40
CA ALA A 368 31.67 -2.98 -4.53
C ALA A 368 31.84 -2.16 -5.83
N VAL A 369 30.91 -1.20 -6.07
CA VAL A 369 30.99 -0.26 -7.20
C VAL A 369 32.20 0.63 -7.05
N GLU A 370 32.48 1.21 -5.88
CA GLU A 370 33.60 2.10 -5.60
C GLU A 370 34.96 1.39 -5.69
N SER A 371 35.01 0.11 -5.32
CA SER A 371 36.25 -0.67 -5.31
C SER A 371 36.86 -0.87 -6.70
N GLY A 372 36.03 -0.92 -7.74
CA GLY A 372 36.46 -1.25 -9.10
C GLY A 372 36.90 -2.70 -9.29
N GLU A 373 36.71 -3.58 -8.30
CA GLU A 373 37.14 -4.98 -8.34
C GLU A 373 36.16 -5.91 -9.07
N TYR A 374 34.92 -5.42 -9.34
CA TYR A 374 33.85 -6.14 -10.00
C TYR A 374 33.71 -5.70 -11.45
N THR A 375 33.46 -6.65 -12.32
CA THR A 375 33.04 -6.35 -13.70
C THR A 375 31.63 -5.79 -13.72
N GLU A 376 31.27 -5.06 -14.77
CA GLU A 376 29.92 -4.53 -14.92
C GLU A 376 28.87 -5.66 -15.03
N GLU A 377 29.22 -6.83 -15.59
CA GLU A 377 28.36 -8.01 -15.65
C GLU A 377 28.06 -8.56 -14.24
N GLU A 378 29.08 -8.68 -13.39
CA GLU A 378 28.93 -9.09 -11.98
C GLU A 378 28.04 -8.11 -11.21
N LEU A 379 28.28 -6.79 -11.36
CA LEU A 379 27.46 -5.76 -10.71
C LEU A 379 26.02 -5.77 -11.19
N ASN A 380 25.78 -5.95 -12.48
CA ASN A 380 24.43 -6.01 -13.04
C ASN A 380 23.66 -7.24 -12.57
N GLY A 381 24.33 -8.37 -12.37
CA GLY A 381 23.75 -9.55 -11.73
C GLY A 381 23.26 -9.25 -10.31
N ILE A 382 24.10 -8.58 -9.50
CA ILE A 382 23.73 -8.20 -8.12
C ILE A 382 22.60 -7.17 -8.12
N ARG A 383 22.69 -6.14 -8.99
CA ARG A 383 21.67 -5.07 -9.11
C ARG A 383 20.29 -5.62 -9.45
N ALA A 384 20.21 -6.60 -10.35
CA ALA A 384 18.93 -7.21 -10.73
C ALA A 384 18.26 -7.89 -9.53
N VAL A 385 19.01 -8.70 -8.78
CA VAL A 385 18.48 -9.39 -7.60
C VAL A 385 18.12 -8.40 -6.48
N ALA A 386 18.95 -7.36 -6.28
CA ALA A 386 18.69 -6.31 -5.28
C ALA A 386 17.44 -5.49 -5.60
N ARG A 387 17.18 -5.21 -6.89
CA ARG A 387 15.94 -4.57 -7.36
C ARG A 387 14.71 -5.38 -7.01
N ASP A 388 14.72 -6.68 -7.31
CA ASP A 388 13.58 -7.56 -7.07
C ASP A 388 13.34 -7.72 -5.55
N ALA A 389 14.40 -7.82 -4.76
CA ALA A 389 14.32 -7.87 -3.29
C ALA A 389 13.66 -6.61 -2.72
N GLN A 390 14.07 -5.42 -3.18
CA GLN A 390 13.51 -4.15 -2.75
C GLN A 390 12.05 -4.01 -3.15
N PHE A 391 11.66 -4.46 -4.34
CA PHE A 391 10.26 -4.41 -4.80
C PHE A 391 9.33 -5.18 -3.86
N TYR A 392 9.64 -6.44 -3.52
CA TYR A 392 8.80 -7.23 -2.63
C TYR A 392 8.73 -6.66 -1.21
N TRP A 393 9.83 -6.10 -0.71
CA TRP A 393 9.83 -5.41 0.58
C TRP A 393 8.98 -4.15 0.54
N ASP A 394 9.13 -3.34 -0.52
CA ASP A 394 8.40 -2.09 -0.69
C ASP A 394 6.89 -2.34 -0.83
N PHE A 395 6.50 -3.45 -1.46
CA PHE A 395 5.11 -3.84 -1.61
C PHE A 395 4.39 -3.99 -0.26
N VAL A 396 5.07 -4.55 0.73
CA VAL A 396 4.54 -4.68 2.10
C VAL A 396 4.72 -3.40 2.90
N PHE A 397 5.87 -2.73 2.74
CA PHE A 397 6.17 -1.51 3.50
C PHE A 397 5.19 -0.37 3.26
N VAL A 398 4.64 -0.26 2.06
CA VAL A 398 3.71 0.84 1.69
C VAL A 398 2.24 0.44 1.73
N GLU A 399 1.95 -0.82 2.02
CA GLU A 399 0.60 -1.32 2.24
C GLU A 399 0.15 -0.94 3.65
N ASN A 400 -0.85 -0.06 3.76
CA ASN A 400 -1.17 0.66 5.00
C ASN A 400 -1.88 -0.19 6.06
N SER A 401 -2.25 -1.45 5.78
CA SER A 401 -2.88 -2.33 6.78
C SER A 401 -1.87 -3.06 7.68
N GLU A 402 -0.59 -3.03 7.31
CA GLU A 402 0.46 -3.79 8.00
C GLU A 402 0.12 -5.29 8.10
N GLY A 403 -0.41 -5.86 7.02
CA GLY A 403 -0.78 -7.28 6.92
C GLY A 403 -2.24 -7.59 7.26
N ALA A 404 -3.02 -6.65 7.75
CA ALA A 404 -4.41 -6.92 8.13
C ALA A 404 -5.33 -7.22 6.93
N HIS A 405 -5.03 -6.70 5.73
CA HIS A 405 -5.76 -7.01 4.51
C HIS A 405 -5.49 -8.44 4.02
N ASN A 406 -4.22 -8.89 4.06
CA ASN A 406 -3.82 -10.22 3.60
C ASN A 406 -2.44 -10.62 4.14
N SER A 407 -2.41 -11.08 5.39
CA SER A 407 -1.15 -11.45 6.07
C SER A 407 -0.39 -12.58 5.37
N ALA A 408 -1.08 -13.44 4.61
CA ALA A 408 -0.44 -14.52 3.87
C ALA A 408 0.36 -13.98 2.67
N LEU A 409 -0.19 -13.01 1.93
CA LEU A 409 0.48 -12.36 0.81
C LEU A 409 1.68 -11.53 1.29
N ASP A 410 1.51 -10.76 2.37
CA ASP A 410 2.59 -9.96 2.94
C ASP A 410 3.74 -10.83 3.46
N SER A 411 3.41 -11.95 4.11
CA SER A 411 4.43 -12.91 4.52
C SER A 411 5.19 -13.51 3.34
N ASP A 412 4.51 -13.88 2.25
CA ASP A 412 5.14 -14.39 1.03
C ASP A 412 6.07 -13.34 0.38
N CYS A 413 5.62 -12.08 0.30
CA CYS A 413 6.44 -10.99 -0.21
C CYS A 413 7.69 -10.78 0.65
N LEU A 414 7.57 -10.76 1.98
CA LEU A 414 8.72 -10.61 2.88
C LEU A 414 9.66 -11.82 2.84
N ASP A 415 9.16 -13.05 2.66
CA ASP A 415 9.98 -14.24 2.45
C ASP A 415 10.80 -14.14 1.17
N LYS A 416 10.18 -13.69 0.06
CA LYS A 416 10.85 -13.46 -1.22
C LYS A 416 11.90 -12.35 -1.12
N ALA A 417 11.55 -11.22 -0.48
CA ALA A 417 12.47 -10.11 -0.27
C ALA A 417 13.72 -10.54 0.51
N GLU A 418 13.53 -11.27 1.62
CA GLU A 418 14.62 -11.78 2.45
C GLU A 418 15.49 -12.79 1.68
N ALA A 419 14.89 -13.73 0.97
CA ALA A 419 15.61 -14.74 0.19
C ALA A 419 16.46 -14.09 -0.93
N LEU A 420 15.88 -13.15 -1.67
CA LEU A 420 16.59 -12.44 -2.74
C LEU A 420 17.69 -11.53 -2.20
N ALA A 421 17.45 -10.82 -1.10
CA ALA A 421 18.48 -10.00 -0.45
C ALA A 421 19.68 -10.86 0.01
N ASN A 422 19.43 -12.01 0.64
CA ASN A 422 20.47 -12.97 1.01
C ASN A 422 21.17 -13.57 -0.20
N GLN A 423 20.46 -13.86 -1.29
CA GLN A 423 21.06 -14.29 -2.56
C GLN A 423 22.01 -13.23 -3.07
N ALA A 424 21.60 -11.96 -3.15
CA ALA A 424 22.43 -10.85 -3.59
C ALA A 424 23.67 -10.69 -2.68
N MET A 425 23.50 -10.80 -1.36
CA MET A 425 24.60 -10.77 -0.39
C MET A 425 25.63 -11.89 -0.61
N GLY A 426 25.21 -13.03 -1.09
CA GLY A 426 26.07 -14.18 -1.43
C GLY A 426 26.81 -14.04 -2.77
N MET A 427 26.46 -13.07 -3.63
CA MET A 427 27.11 -12.85 -4.94
C MET A 427 28.38 -12.01 -4.85
N PHE A 428 28.66 -11.38 -3.72
CA PHE A 428 29.90 -10.60 -3.53
C PHE A 428 31.10 -11.51 -3.32
N LYS A 429 32.25 -11.06 -3.84
CA LYS A 429 33.55 -11.72 -3.69
C LYS A 429 34.03 -11.72 -2.25
#